data_d3f1ab07e8daae031affd3dd7894b788
#
_entry.id   d3f1ab07e8daae031affd3dd7894b788
#
_cell.length_a   1.000
_cell.length_b   1.000
_cell.length_c   1.000
_cell.angle_alpha   90.00
_cell.angle_beta   90.00
_cell.angle_gamma   90.00
#
_symmetry.space_group_name_H-M   'P 1'
#
loop_
_entity.id
_entity.type
_entity.pdbx_description
1 polymer ?
#
loop_
_entity_poly.entity_id
_entity_poly.type
_entity_poly.pdbx_seq_one_letter_code
_entity_poly.pdbx_strand_id
1 'polypeptide(L)'
;KVDKVDNRPIVDKIVHQFAQALADTEVDAYVFSDFRHGIFGKGTIPELTAALKSGPLRVADSQVASRWGNILDFHGFDLITPNEKEARFSLADQDSIVRPMALELYRRAGCKVLILKMGARGIITYREPSDEVRAFFTIDAFADPVIDPVGAGDALLSYATLSLRATG
;
A
#
# COMPACT_ATOMS: atom_id res chain seq x y z
N LYS A 1 8.04 -20.10 -19.58
CA LYS A 1 7.73 -18.69 -19.90
C LYS A 1 8.91 -17.84 -19.43
N VAL A 2 9.52 -17.06 -20.33
CA VAL A 2 10.58 -16.12 -19.97
C VAL A 2 9.95 -14.73 -20.00
N ASP A 3 9.74 -14.14 -18.83
CA ASP A 3 9.23 -12.78 -18.72
C ASP A 3 10.42 -11.80 -18.79
N LYS A 4 10.40 -10.91 -19.77
CA LYS A 4 11.37 -9.83 -19.89
C LYS A 4 10.74 -8.58 -19.24
N VAL A 5 11.16 -8.29 -18.03
CA VAL A 5 10.67 -7.14 -17.28
C VAL A 5 11.61 -5.97 -17.50
N ASP A 6 11.09 -4.82 -17.92
CA ASP A 6 11.80 -3.55 -17.96
C ASP A 6 11.48 -2.75 -16.69
N ASN A 7 12.46 -2.65 -15.80
CA ASN A 7 12.32 -1.94 -14.53
C ASN A 7 12.89 -0.51 -14.59
N ARG A 8 13.17 0.02 -15.77
CA ARG A 8 13.64 1.42 -15.90
C ARG A 8 12.51 2.37 -15.50
N PRO A 9 12.85 3.50 -14.84
CA PRO A 9 11.86 4.54 -14.59
C PRO A 9 11.22 4.99 -15.91
N ILE A 10 9.91 5.25 -15.86
CA ILE A 10 9.21 5.88 -16.99
C ILE A 10 9.76 7.31 -17.19
N VAL A 11 9.75 7.76 -18.45
CA VAL A 11 10.26 9.08 -18.81
C VAL A 11 9.27 10.19 -18.42
N ASP A 12 9.75 11.39 -18.12
CA ASP A 12 8.96 12.52 -17.64
C ASP A 12 7.72 12.80 -18.50
N LYS A 13 7.84 12.69 -19.83
CA LYS A 13 6.69 12.85 -20.73
C LYS A 13 5.53 11.91 -20.39
N ILE A 14 5.85 10.66 -20.04
CA ILE A 14 4.83 9.67 -19.65
C ILE A 14 4.28 9.97 -18.26
N VAL A 15 5.13 10.44 -17.34
CA VAL A 15 4.67 10.86 -16.00
C VAL A 15 3.67 12.00 -16.11
N HIS A 16 3.94 13.04 -16.90
CA HIS A 16 3.02 14.14 -17.13
C HIS A 16 1.71 13.71 -17.78
N GLN A 17 1.76 12.81 -18.77
CA GLN A 17 0.55 12.28 -19.39
C GLN A 17 -0.29 11.48 -18.38
N PHE A 18 0.37 10.72 -17.51
CA PHE A 18 -0.30 9.95 -16.48
C PHE A 18 -0.92 10.88 -15.40
N ALA A 19 -0.18 11.88 -14.94
CA ALA A 19 -0.69 12.90 -14.03
C ALA A 19 -1.93 13.62 -14.59
N GLN A 20 -1.89 14.00 -15.87
CA GLN A 20 -3.04 14.61 -16.54
C GLN A 20 -4.24 13.66 -16.58
N ALA A 21 -4.04 12.38 -16.92
CA ALA A 21 -5.10 11.39 -16.92
C ALA A 21 -5.73 11.20 -15.53
N LEU A 22 -4.91 11.20 -14.47
CA LEU A 22 -5.41 11.14 -13.09
C LEU A 22 -6.25 12.36 -12.72
N ALA A 23 -5.81 13.57 -13.12
CA ALA A 23 -6.53 14.81 -12.87
C ALA A 23 -7.87 14.88 -13.61
N ASP A 24 -7.96 14.32 -14.82
CA ASP A 24 -9.15 14.38 -15.67
C ASP A 24 -10.18 13.28 -15.34
N THR A 25 -9.76 12.21 -14.64
CA THR A 25 -10.64 11.07 -14.38
C THR A 25 -11.49 11.28 -13.12
N GLU A 26 -12.79 10.98 -13.22
CA GLU A 26 -13.70 10.93 -12.08
C GLU A 26 -13.74 9.50 -11.52
N VAL A 27 -13.34 9.35 -10.26
CA VAL A 27 -13.25 8.05 -9.57
C VAL A 27 -13.65 8.18 -8.11
N ASP A 28 -13.99 7.07 -7.49
CA ASP A 28 -14.24 6.97 -6.05
C ASP A 28 -12.97 6.63 -5.25
N ALA A 29 -11.98 6.03 -5.90
CA ALA A 29 -10.70 5.68 -5.28
C ALA A 29 -9.57 5.65 -6.31
N TYR A 30 -8.38 6.09 -5.89
CA TYR A 30 -7.12 5.91 -6.58
C TYR A 30 -6.35 4.77 -5.91
N VAL A 31 -6.04 3.72 -6.67
CA VAL A 31 -5.32 2.55 -6.17
C VAL A 31 -3.93 2.47 -6.81
N PHE A 32 -2.90 2.63 -6.00
CA PHE A 32 -1.50 2.54 -6.39
C PHE A 32 -0.98 1.15 -6.04
N SER A 33 -0.99 0.23 -7.01
CA SER A 33 -0.42 -1.10 -6.87
C SER A 33 0.98 -1.12 -7.48
N ASP A 34 2.01 -1.05 -6.63
CA ASP A 34 3.39 -0.88 -7.04
C ASP A 34 4.17 -2.21 -7.03
N PHE A 35 4.33 -2.79 -8.21
CA PHE A 35 5.13 -3.99 -8.45
C PHE A 35 6.62 -3.69 -8.72
N ARG A 36 7.06 -2.46 -8.53
CA ARG A 36 8.44 -2.00 -8.78
C ARG A 36 8.91 -2.12 -10.23
N HIS A 37 8.01 -2.01 -11.19
CA HIS A 37 8.32 -2.06 -12.62
C HIS A 37 8.58 -0.69 -13.26
N GLY A 38 9.02 0.31 -12.46
CA GLY A 38 9.51 1.59 -12.95
C GLY A 38 8.47 2.70 -13.07
N ILE A 39 7.20 2.45 -12.77
CA ILE A 39 6.14 3.49 -12.75
C ILE A 39 6.32 4.37 -11.50
N PHE A 40 6.44 3.73 -10.33
CA PHE A 40 6.51 4.42 -9.06
C PHE A 40 7.94 4.52 -8.53
N GLY A 41 8.31 5.70 -8.07
CA GLY A 41 9.60 5.99 -7.47
C GLY A 41 9.59 7.36 -6.82
N LYS A 42 10.71 7.74 -6.16
CA LYS A 42 10.82 9.00 -5.41
C LYS A 42 10.53 10.25 -6.25
N GLY A 43 10.80 10.22 -7.55
CA GLY A 43 10.51 11.33 -8.46
C GLY A 43 9.08 11.34 -8.97
N THR A 44 8.50 10.15 -9.24
CA THR A 44 7.18 10.04 -9.89
C THR A 44 6.01 10.06 -8.89
N ILE A 45 6.16 9.45 -7.71
CA ILE A 45 5.08 9.39 -6.71
C ILE A 45 4.59 10.78 -6.30
N PRO A 46 5.46 11.76 -5.96
CA PRO A 46 4.98 13.11 -5.59
C PRO A 46 4.20 13.79 -6.71
N GLU A 47 4.67 13.68 -7.96
CA GLU A 47 3.99 14.29 -9.12
C GLU A 47 2.62 13.67 -9.38
N LEU A 48 2.54 12.33 -9.38
CA LEU A 48 1.28 11.62 -9.55
C LEU A 48 0.31 11.90 -8.40
N THR A 49 0.82 11.94 -7.16
CA THR A 49 -0.01 12.23 -5.98
C THR A 49 -0.55 13.66 -5.99
N ALA A 50 0.25 14.63 -6.44
CA ALA A 50 -0.18 16.02 -6.56
C ALA A 50 -1.31 16.23 -7.59
N ALA A 51 -1.44 15.32 -8.57
CA ALA A 51 -2.50 15.36 -9.58
C ALA A 51 -3.83 14.77 -9.10
N LEU A 52 -3.87 14.09 -7.93
CA LEU A 52 -5.08 13.46 -7.43
C LEU A 52 -6.09 14.50 -6.94
N LYS A 53 -7.35 14.30 -7.30
CA LYS A 53 -8.46 15.11 -6.79
C LYS A 53 -8.68 14.89 -5.29
N SER A 54 -9.23 15.89 -4.62
CA SER A 54 -9.73 15.77 -3.26
C SER A 54 -11.06 15.01 -3.26
N GLY A 55 -11.25 14.14 -2.28
CA GLY A 55 -12.51 13.40 -2.08
C GLY A 55 -12.40 11.89 -2.33
N PRO A 56 -11.86 11.42 -3.49
CA PRO A 56 -11.61 10.00 -3.69
C PRO A 56 -10.62 9.42 -2.67
N LEU A 57 -10.79 8.14 -2.31
CA LEU A 57 -9.84 7.42 -1.45
C LEU A 57 -8.49 7.29 -2.16
N ARG A 58 -7.41 7.39 -1.39
CA ARG A 58 -6.03 7.15 -1.84
C ARG A 58 -5.51 5.90 -1.16
N VAL A 59 -5.21 4.88 -1.95
CA VAL A 59 -4.87 3.55 -1.45
C VAL A 59 -3.58 3.07 -2.09
N ALA A 60 -2.68 2.47 -1.32
CA ALA A 60 -1.42 1.97 -1.86
C ALA A 60 -1.00 0.62 -1.30
N ASP A 61 -0.39 -0.18 -2.17
CA ASP A 61 0.45 -1.33 -1.84
C ASP A 61 1.77 -1.20 -2.60
N SER A 62 2.89 -1.54 -1.97
CA SER A 62 4.20 -1.43 -2.61
C SER A 62 5.08 -2.59 -2.24
N GLN A 63 5.49 -3.36 -3.24
CA GLN A 63 6.32 -4.54 -3.05
C GLN A 63 7.79 -4.18 -2.81
N VAL A 64 8.46 -5.00 -2.00
CA VAL A 64 9.92 -5.06 -1.92
C VAL A 64 10.39 -6.19 -2.83
N ALA A 65 10.82 -5.82 -4.02
CA ALA A 65 11.35 -6.75 -5.04
C ALA A 65 12.85 -6.52 -5.26
N SER A 66 13.32 -6.75 -6.48
CA SER A 66 14.70 -6.50 -6.91
C SER A 66 15.09 -5.01 -6.90
N ARG A 67 14.13 -4.10 -6.89
CA ARG A 67 14.30 -2.67 -6.61
C ARG A 67 13.60 -2.28 -5.32
N TRP A 68 14.19 -1.36 -4.61
CA TRP A 68 13.72 -0.93 -3.31
C TRP A 68 12.48 -0.05 -3.44
N GLY A 69 11.33 -0.59 -3.01
CA GLY A 69 10.12 0.15 -2.79
C GLY A 69 9.99 0.50 -1.32
N ASN A 70 9.39 1.62 -1.06
CA ASN A 70 9.11 2.04 0.30
C ASN A 70 7.65 2.47 0.39
N ILE A 71 6.86 1.73 1.15
CA ILE A 71 5.44 2.07 1.36
C ILE A 71 5.28 3.45 2.00
N LEU A 72 6.31 3.96 2.71
CA LEU A 72 6.32 5.31 3.29
C LEU A 72 6.39 6.42 2.22
N ASP A 73 6.73 6.11 0.97
CA ASP A 73 6.66 7.07 -0.12
C ASP A 73 5.19 7.48 -0.43
N PHE A 74 4.21 6.68 0.00
CA PHE A 74 2.77 6.95 -0.09
C PHE A 74 2.21 7.59 1.19
N HIS A 75 2.92 8.60 1.70
CA HIS A 75 2.55 9.30 2.93
C HIS A 75 1.17 9.97 2.83
N GLY A 76 0.38 9.86 3.92
CA GLY A 76 -0.93 10.51 4.01
C GLY A 76 -2.03 9.87 3.16
N PHE A 77 -1.84 8.64 2.71
CA PHE A 77 -2.88 7.87 2.03
C PHE A 77 -3.97 7.40 3.02
N ASP A 78 -5.17 7.14 2.52
CA ASP A 78 -6.26 6.67 3.37
C ASP A 78 -6.03 5.23 3.83
N LEU A 79 -5.52 4.36 2.94
CA LEU A 79 -5.22 2.95 3.23
C LEU A 79 -3.88 2.54 2.64
N ILE A 80 -3.06 1.83 3.43
CA ILE A 80 -1.89 1.11 2.95
C ILE A 80 -1.91 -0.35 3.41
N THR A 81 -1.43 -1.28 2.56
CA THR A 81 -1.53 -2.72 2.81
C THR A 81 -0.20 -3.48 2.72
N PRO A 82 0.89 -3.04 3.35
CA PRO A 82 2.18 -3.73 3.29
C PRO A 82 2.13 -5.12 3.95
N ASN A 83 3.05 -5.99 3.53
CA ASN A 83 3.37 -7.19 4.30
C ASN A 83 4.47 -6.90 5.35
N GLU A 84 4.74 -7.87 6.24
CA GLU A 84 5.75 -7.71 7.30
C GLU A 84 7.15 -7.41 6.74
N LYS A 85 7.54 -8.05 5.63
CA LYS A 85 8.86 -7.83 5.00
C LYS A 85 8.96 -6.40 4.44
N GLU A 86 7.93 -5.90 3.81
CA GLU A 86 7.83 -4.54 3.28
C GLU A 86 7.85 -3.50 4.40
N ALA A 87 7.14 -3.77 5.50
CA ALA A 87 7.13 -2.92 6.68
C ALA A 87 8.53 -2.82 7.33
N ARG A 88 9.17 -3.97 7.56
CA ARG A 88 10.54 -4.02 8.12
C ARG A 88 11.54 -3.29 7.24
N PHE A 89 11.46 -3.49 5.94
CA PHE A 89 12.31 -2.79 4.98
C PHE A 89 12.11 -1.27 5.05
N SER A 90 10.85 -0.82 5.04
CA SER A 90 10.50 0.60 5.04
C SER A 90 10.96 1.33 6.32
N LEU A 91 10.97 0.62 7.45
CA LEU A 91 11.41 1.16 8.73
C LEU A 91 12.91 0.95 9.00
N ALA A 92 13.60 0.14 8.16
CA ALA A 92 14.95 -0.38 8.44
C ALA A 92 15.02 -1.09 9.81
N ASP A 93 13.96 -1.84 10.18
CA ASP A 93 13.78 -2.49 11.48
C ASP A 93 13.65 -4.02 11.30
N GLN A 94 14.70 -4.74 11.70
CA GLN A 94 14.74 -6.20 11.62
C GLN A 94 14.42 -6.89 12.95
N ASP A 95 14.47 -6.17 14.07
CA ASP A 95 14.54 -6.73 15.40
C ASP A 95 13.24 -6.58 16.21
N SER A 96 12.46 -5.53 15.95
CA SER A 96 11.23 -5.26 16.69
C SER A 96 10.18 -6.34 16.50
N ILE A 97 9.44 -6.60 17.57
CA ILE A 97 8.23 -7.43 17.48
C ILE A 97 7.18 -6.73 16.62
N VAL A 98 6.33 -7.52 15.95
CA VAL A 98 5.46 -7.05 14.85
C VAL A 98 4.51 -5.92 15.27
N ARG A 99 3.92 -6.01 16.47
CA ARG A 99 2.93 -5.02 16.90
C ARG A 99 3.49 -3.59 17.10
N PRO A 100 4.59 -3.37 17.84
CA PRO A 100 5.23 -2.06 17.90
C PRO A 100 5.73 -1.57 16.55
N MET A 101 6.29 -2.46 15.73
CA MET A 101 6.74 -2.13 14.37
C MET A 101 5.56 -1.64 13.50
N ALA A 102 4.42 -2.32 13.54
CA ALA A 102 3.23 -1.93 12.79
C ALA A 102 2.69 -0.57 13.26
N LEU A 103 2.70 -0.29 14.56
CA LEU A 103 2.31 1.01 15.11
C LEU A 103 3.26 2.13 14.66
N GLU A 104 4.57 1.88 14.65
CA GLU A 104 5.56 2.83 14.15
C GLU A 104 5.35 3.11 12.66
N LEU A 105 5.12 2.07 11.86
CA LEU A 105 4.81 2.22 10.43
C LEU A 105 3.54 3.06 10.23
N TYR A 106 2.47 2.76 10.97
CA TYR A 106 1.21 3.51 10.91
C TYR A 106 1.43 5.01 11.17
N ARG A 107 2.18 5.33 12.23
CA ARG A 107 2.48 6.73 12.59
C ARG A 107 3.33 7.43 11.53
N ARG A 108 4.37 6.77 11.02
CA ARG A 108 5.26 7.36 10.02
C ARG A 108 4.61 7.49 8.65
N ALA A 109 3.74 6.58 8.28
CA ALA A 109 2.99 6.66 7.03
C ALA A 109 1.93 7.77 7.07
N GLY A 110 1.45 8.18 8.25
CA GLY A 110 0.37 9.16 8.37
C GLY A 110 -0.91 8.74 7.67
N CYS A 111 -1.14 7.43 7.52
CA CYS A 111 -2.31 6.89 6.86
C CYS A 111 -3.51 6.80 7.83
N LYS A 112 -4.75 6.80 7.32
CA LYS A 112 -5.93 6.62 8.16
C LYS A 112 -6.12 5.16 8.57
N VAL A 113 -5.79 4.24 7.67
CA VAL A 113 -5.88 2.79 7.90
C VAL A 113 -4.61 2.10 7.44
N LEU A 114 -4.03 1.28 8.30
CA LEU A 114 -2.97 0.33 7.97
C LEU A 114 -3.52 -1.09 8.08
N ILE A 115 -3.32 -1.91 7.05
CA ILE A 115 -3.50 -3.36 7.11
C ILE A 115 -2.14 -4.01 6.87
N LEU A 116 -1.50 -4.52 7.92
CA LEU A 116 -0.24 -5.26 7.83
C LEU A 116 -0.52 -6.74 7.59
N LYS A 117 -0.10 -7.25 6.44
CA LYS A 117 -0.25 -8.67 6.04
C LYS A 117 0.85 -9.52 6.71
N MET A 118 0.47 -10.61 7.38
CA MET A 118 1.41 -11.51 8.09
C MET A 118 1.38 -12.95 7.56
N GLY A 119 0.90 -13.13 6.33
CA GLY A 119 0.76 -14.46 5.71
C GLY A 119 -0.19 -15.36 6.50
N ALA A 120 0.25 -16.57 6.84
CA ALA A 120 -0.56 -17.54 7.60
C ALA A 120 -0.99 -17.05 9.00
N ARG A 121 -0.38 -15.99 9.53
CA ARG A 121 -0.76 -15.39 10.81
C ARG A 121 -1.88 -14.32 10.66
N GLY A 122 -2.45 -14.16 9.47
CA GLY A 122 -3.51 -13.20 9.22
C GLY A 122 -3.03 -11.76 9.05
N ILE A 123 -3.72 -10.80 9.67
CA ILE A 123 -3.44 -9.36 9.55
C ILE A 123 -3.45 -8.65 10.91
N ILE A 124 -2.70 -7.55 10.97
CA ILE A 124 -2.81 -6.52 12.02
C ILE A 124 -3.32 -5.24 11.37
N THR A 125 -4.31 -4.60 11.99
CA THR A 125 -4.89 -3.36 11.48
C THR A 125 -4.80 -2.26 12.51
N TYR A 126 -4.40 -1.06 12.06
CA TYR A 126 -4.51 0.20 12.79
C TYR A 126 -5.39 1.16 12.01
N ARG A 127 -6.21 1.96 12.71
CA ARG A 127 -7.07 3.00 12.14
C ARG A 127 -7.22 4.19 13.07
N GLU A 128 -7.65 5.32 12.54
CA GLU A 128 -8.03 6.47 13.35
C GLU A 128 -9.45 6.29 13.97
N PRO A 129 -9.67 6.89 15.13
CA PRO A 129 -8.70 7.57 16.00
C PRO A 129 -7.81 6.57 16.75
N SER A 130 -6.51 6.82 16.76
CA SER A 130 -5.49 5.90 17.31
C SER A 130 -5.48 5.80 18.84
N ASP A 131 -6.15 6.68 19.54
CA ASP A 131 -6.28 6.74 20.99
C ASP A 131 -7.47 5.93 21.52
N GLU A 132 -8.35 5.44 20.64
CA GLU A 132 -9.42 4.53 21.03
C GLU A 132 -8.90 3.11 21.29
N VAL A 133 -9.49 2.43 22.26
CA VAL A 133 -9.16 1.03 22.60
C VAL A 133 -9.31 0.07 21.41
N ARG A 134 -10.16 0.40 20.44
CA ARG A 134 -10.44 -0.38 19.22
C ARG A 134 -9.72 0.14 17.98
N ALA A 135 -8.77 1.06 18.11
CA ALA A 135 -7.96 1.53 16.99
C ALA A 135 -7.07 0.43 16.41
N PHE A 136 -6.90 -0.67 17.15
CA PHE A 136 -6.08 -1.83 16.80
C PHE A 136 -6.90 -3.11 16.89
N PHE A 137 -6.78 -3.98 15.89
CA PHE A 137 -7.29 -5.36 15.94
C PHE A 137 -6.48 -6.30 15.06
N THR A 138 -6.62 -7.60 15.32
CA THR A 138 -6.05 -8.68 14.53
C THR A 138 -7.15 -9.56 13.97
N ILE A 139 -6.91 -10.11 12.78
CA ILE A 139 -7.78 -11.12 12.16
C ILE A 139 -6.89 -12.26 11.73
N ASP A 140 -7.21 -13.47 12.17
CA ASP A 140 -6.49 -14.68 11.78
C ASP A 140 -6.72 -15.01 10.30
N ALA A 141 -5.79 -15.74 9.70
CA ALA A 141 -5.97 -16.23 8.33
C ALA A 141 -7.06 -17.29 8.28
N PHE A 142 -7.92 -17.21 7.28
CA PHE A 142 -9.00 -18.19 7.06
C PHE A 142 -8.63 -19.28 6.05
N ALA A 143 -7.51 -19.09 5.31
CA ALA A 143 -7.09 -20.05 4.29
C ALA A 143 -6.32 -21.22 4.90
N ASP A 144 -6.86 -22.44 4.75
CA ASP A 144 -6.23 -23.70 5.14
C ASP A 144 -6.70 -24.81 4.19
N PRO A 145 -5.82 -25.45 3.40
CA PRO A 145 -4.42 -25.07 3.13
C PRO A 145 -4.28 -23.93 2.11
N VAL A 146 -3.16 -23.22 2.17
CA VAL A 146 -2.79 -22.26 1.14
C VAL A 146 -2.21 -23.02 -0.07
N ILE A 147 -2.88 -22.95 -1.21
CA ILE A 147 -2.44 -23.62 -2.45
C ILE A 147 -1.54 -22.68 -3.26
N ASP A 148 -1.97 -21.44 -3.47
CA ASP A 148 -1.22 -20.41 -4.19
C ASP A 148 -1.49 -19.04 -3.56
N PRO A 149 -0.46 -18.35 -3.02
CA PRO A 149 -0.62 -17.02 -2.43
C PRO A 149 -0.56 -15.88 -3.47
N VAL A 150 -0.27 -16.18 -4.74
CA VAL A 150 -0.15 -15.14 -5.80
C VAL A 150 -1.49 -14.43 -5.98
N GLY A 151 -1.45 -13.09 -5.96
CA GLY A 151 -2.66 -12.27 -6.10
C GLY A 151 -3.47 -12.08 -4.81
N ALA A 152 -3.17 -12.78 -3.71
CA ALA A 152 -3.89 -12.61 -2.45
C ALA A 152 -3.74 -11.18 -1.89
N GLY A 153 -2.58 -10.54 -2.07
CA GLY A 153 -2.34 -9.16 -1.71
C GLY A 153 -3.20 -8.18 -2.51
N ASP A 154 -3.27 -8.38 -3.83
CA ASP A 154 -4.09 -7.54 -4.72
C ASP A 154 -5.59 -7.71 -4.44
N ALA A 155 -6.03 -8.92 -4.14
CA ALA A 155 -7.39 -9.19 -3.73
C ALA A 155 -7.73 -8.46 -2.42
N LEU A 156 -6.85 -8.56 -1.40
CA LEU A 156 -7.04 -7.85 -0.13
C LEU A 156 -7.11 -6.34 -0.36
N LEU A 157 -6.19 -5.76 -1.12
CA LEU A 157 -6.17 -4.34 -1.45
C LEU A 157 -7.49 -3.91 -2.09
N SER A 158 -7.96 -4.66 -3.08
CA SER A 158 -9.19 -4.35 -3.82
C SER A 158 -10.43 -4.41 -2.92
N TYR A 159 -10.61 -5.51 -2.19
CA TYR A 159 -11.76 -5.67 -1.29
C TYR A 159 -11.75 -4.70 -0.13
N ALA A 160 -10.59 -4.44 0.48
CA ALA A 160 -10.45 -3.45 1.53
C ALA A 160 -10.79 -2.04 1.04
N THR A 161 -10.37 -1.68 -0.18
CA THR A 161 -10.70 -0.39 -0.81
C THR A 161 -12.21 -0.25 -1.01
N LEU A 162 -12.84 -1.27 -1.59
CA LEU A 162 -14.30 -1.27 -1.81
C LEU A 162 -15.08 -1.18 -0.49
N SER A 163 -14.66 -1.96 0.51
CA SER A 163 -15.28 -1.94 1.83
C SER A 163 -15.14 -0.58 2.49
N LEU A 164 -13.94 0.00 2.48
CA LEU A 164 -13.68 1.31 3.07
C LEU A 164 -14.51 2.41 2.36
N ARG A 165 -14.64 2.32 1.02
CA ARG A 165 -15.47 3.27 0.26
C ARG A 165 -16.96 3.14 0.58
N ALA A 166 -17.44 1.94 0.87
CA ALA A 166 -18.86 1.67 1.12
C ALA A 166 -19.28 1.97 2.56
N THR A 167 -18.37 1.87 3.52
CA THR A 167 -18.71 1.93 4.96
C THR A 167 -18.12 3.14 5.70
N GLY A 168 -17.18 3.84 5.12
CA GLY A 168 -16.48 5.00 5.70
C GLY A 168 -15.23 4.58 6.45
#